data_1c04323a0d37b19a22601a7f4c59194e
#
_entry.id   1c04323a0d37b19a22601a7f4c59194e
#
_cell.length_a   1.000
_cell.length_b   1.000
_cell.length_c   1.000
_cell.angle_alpha   90.00
_cell.angle_beta   90.00
_cell.angle_gamma   90.00
#
_symmetry.space_group_name_H-M   'P 1'
#
loop_
_entity.id
_entity.type
_entity.pdbx_description
1 polymer ?
#
loop_
_entity_poly.entity_id
_entity_poly.type
_entity_poly.pdbx_seq_one_letter_code
_entity_poly.pdbx_strand_id
1 'polypeptide(L)'
;MGLIRFPDPHPGNLASALDRMAEGHLVVDVGGWWKPLARADHVIDLLPYETRGGGGRLGAGPERYSPSTWHQLDICNTPWPFPDKMFEFAFCSQTLEDVRDPIAVCRELSRIARRGYVEVPSAWIECTFDIDVGPLTARYPGYEKHRWLVIDEGTGLLFIPKQVWLCLVEFVPAETSELWRTDQRIWTTPVHWENEIRARELTFSGQNDIIPLLQSYFDQFDYSPYRPSPSPKE
;
A
#
# COMPACT_ATOMS: atom_id res chain seq x y z
N MET A 1 19.83 -10.99 12.66
CA MET A 1 18.63 -11.28 11.87
C MET A 1 18.64 -10.33 10.70
N GLY A 2 18.61 -10.79 9.45
CA GLY A 2 18.62 -9.90 8.29
C GLY A 2 17.27 -9.19 8.19
N LEU A 3 17.28 -7.92 7.79
CA LEU A 3 16.06 -7.14 7.47
C LEU A 3 15.17 -7.96 6.54
N ILE A 4 13.94 -8.19 6.94
CA ILE A 4 12.92 -8.80 6.09
C ILE A 4 12.50 -7.70 5.11
N ARG A 5 13.00 -7.76 3.87
CA ARG A 5 12.53 -6.90 2.80
C ARG A 5 11.42 -7.62 2.06
N PHE A 6 10.21 -7.14 2.17
CA PHE A 6 9.12 -7.61 1.34
C PHE A 6 9.35 -7.12 -0.10
N PRO A 7 9.12 -7.98 -1.12
CA PRO A 7 9.05 -7.49 -2.48
C PRO A 7 7.84 -6.58 -2.62
N ASP A 8 8.08 -5.43 -3.11
CA ASP A 8 7.15 -4.34 -3.18
C ASP A 8 6.99 -3.92 -4.66
N PRO A 9 5.82 -4.04 -5.29
CA PRO A 9 4.59 -4.72 -4.88
C PRO A 9 4.71 -6.26 -4.89
N HIS A 10 3.68 -6.96 -4.39
CA HIS A 10 3.66 -8.43 -4.46
C HIS A 10 3.65 -8.92 -5.91
N PRO A 11 4.54 -9.87 -6.31
CA PRO A 11 4.69 -10.26 -7.73
C PRO A 11 3.40 -10.71 -8.42
N GLY A 12 2.54 -11.48 -7.74
CA GLY A 12 1.28 -11.93 -8.29
C GLY A 12 0.27 -10.80 -8.49
N ASN A 13 0.27 -9.81 -7.59
CA ASN A 13 -0.58 -8.63 -7.70
C ASN A 13 -0.12 -7.72 -8.85
N LEU A 14 1.21 -7.53 -8.98
CA LEU A 14 1.77 -6.79 -10.11
C LEU A 14 1.40 -7.44 -11.45
N ALA A 15 1.50 -8.77 -11.57
CA ALA A 15 1.10 -9.48 -12.77
C ALA A 15 -0.39 -9.23 -13.09
N SER A 16 -1.27 -9.34 -12.08
CA SER A 16 -2.70 -9.05 -12.23
C SER A 16 -2.99 -7.61 -12.67
N ALA A 17 -2.22 -6.63 -12.17
CA ALA A 17 -2.34 -5.25 -12.60
C ALA A 17 -1.91 -5.05 -14.06
N LEU A 18 -0.76 -5.65 -14.45
CA LEU A 18 -0.23 -5.57 -15.81
C LEU A 18 -1.16 -6.22 -16.84
N ASP A 19 -1.78 -7.34 -16.53
CA ASP A 19 -2.74 -8.04 -17.40
C ASP A 19 -3.97 -7.18 -17.77
N ARG A 20 -4.28 -6.17 -16.94
CA ARG A 20 -5.38 -5.21 -17.20
C ARG A 20 -4.96 -3.98 -17.99
N MET A 21 -3.67 -3.84 -18.29
CA MET A 21 -3.10 -2.73 -19.08
C MET A 21 -2.92 -3.15 -20.53
N ALA A 22 -3.96 -2.99 -21.37
CA ALA A 22 -3.86 -3.27 -22.79
C ALA A 22 -2.77 -2.40 -23.46
N GLU A 23 -2.25 -2.82 -24.60
CA GLU A 23 -1.14 -2.14 -25.29
C GLU A 23 -1.46 -0.68 -25.65
N GLY A 24 -2.69 -0.40 -26.08
CA GLY A 24 -3.15 0.96 -26.45
C GLY A 24 -3.60 1.83 -25.26
N HIS A 25 -3.55 1.33 -24.02
CA HIS A 25 -3.94 2.12 -22.86
C HIS A 25 -2.86 3.16 -22.53
N LEU A 26 -3.31 4.40 -22.29
CA LEU A 26 -2.47 5.43 -21.66
C LEU A 26 -2.45 5.18 -20.16
N VAL A 27 -1.27 4.89 -19.61
CA VAL A 27 -1.07 4.48 -18.21
C VAL A 27 -0.29 5.52 -17.44
N VAL A 28 -0.75 5.85 -16.23
CA VAL A 28 -0.02 6.70 -15.29
C VAL A 28 0.39 5.90 -14.05
N ASP A 29 1.63 6.08 -13.60
CA ASP A 29 2.16 5.59 -12.33
C ASP A 29 2.25 6.73 -11.32
N VAL A 30 1.62 6.59 -10.16
CA VAL A 30 1.54 7.62 -9.12
C VAL A 30 2.33 7.15 -7.90
N GLY A 31 3.40 7.90 -7.56
CA GLY A 31 4.34 7.53 -6.51
C GLY A 31 5.45 6.59 -6.98
N GLY A 32 5.76 6.61 -8.28
CA GLY A 32 6.67 5.66 -8.92
C GLY A 32 8.16 5.94 -8.73
N TRP A 33 8.59 6.89 -7.92
CA TRP A 33 9.99 7.30 -7.87
C TRP A 33 10.96 6.17 -7.50
N TRP A 34 10.68 5.42 -6.43
CA TRP A 34 11.60 4.39 -5.95
C TRP A 34 11.70 3.18 -6.87
N LYS A 35 10.55 2.74 -7.39
CA LYS A 35 10.41 1.61 -8.32
C LYS A 35 9.39 1.93 -9.42
N PRO A 36 9.72 2.77 -10.39
CA PRO A 36 8.77 3.16 -11.42
C PRO A 36 8.29 1.96 -12.26
N LEU A 37 7.00 2.00 -12.62
CA LEU A 37 6.40 1.01 -13.49
C LEU A 37 6.86 1.21 -14.94
N ALA A 38 7.63 0.27 -15.48
CA ALA A 38 8.17 0.39 -16.86
C ALA A 38 7.08 0.56 -17.93
N ARG A 39 5.87 -0.02 -17.68
CA ARG A 39 4.71 0.07 -18.58
C ARG A 39 4.01 1.44 -18.55
N ALA A 40 4.27 2.29 -17.57
CA ALA A 40 3.63 3.58 -17.47
C ALA A 40 4.11 4.53 -18.58
N ASP A 41 3.18 5.28 -19.18
CA ASP A 41 3.48 6.31 -20.17
C ASP A 41 3.78 7.66 -19.49
N HIS A 42 3.17 7.87 -18.32
CA HIS A 42 3.40 9.03 -17.45
C HIS A 42 3.70 8.57 -16.02
N VAL A 43 4.52 9.35 -15.31
CA VAL A 43 4.78 9.16 -13.87
C VAL A 43 4.50 10.48 -13.15
N ILE A 44 3.88 10.39 -11.98
CA ILE A 44 3.64 11.51 -11.07
C ILE A 44 4.34 11.21 -9.75
N ASP A 45 5.29 12.05 -9.34
CA ASP A 45 5.99 11.88 -8.07
C ASP A 45 6.48 13.23 -7.50
N LEU A 46 6.74 13.27 -6.21
CA LEU A 46 7.34 14.43 -5.54
C LEU A 46 8.78 14.65 -5.97
N LEU A 47 9.50 13.57 -6.27
CA LEU A 47 10.94 13.58 -6.52
C LEU A 47 11.25 13.62 -8.03
N PRO A 48 12.43 14.17 -8.41
CA PRO A 48 12.75 14.40 -9.81
C PRO A 48 13.13 13.13 -10.56
N TYR A 49 12.92 13.15 -11.86
CA TYR A 49 13.21 12.06 -12.80
C TYR A 49 14.64 11.50 -12.66
N GLU A 50 15.62 12.38 -12.48
CA GLU A 50 17.06 12.04 -12.47
C GLU A 50 17.45 11.13 -11.31
N THR A 51 16.67 11.12 -10.23
CA THR A 51 16.97 10.36 -9.00
C THR A 51 16.13 9.09 -8.86
N ARG A 52 15.29 8.77 -9.88
CA ARG A 52 14.38 7.62 -9.85
C ARG A 52 15.11 6.28 -9.84
N GLY A 53 14.38 5.24 -9.48
CA GLY A 53 14.79 3.84 -9.70
C GLY A 53 15.83 3.32 -8.71
N GLY A 54 15.98 3.96 -7.54
CA GLY A 54 16.90 3.47 -6.50
C GLY A 54 16.60 2.04 -6.04
N GLY A 55 15.34 1.60 -6.12
CA GLY A 55 14.88 0.23 -5.86
C GLY A 55 14.79 -0.66 -7.11
N GLY A 56 15.20 -0.17 -8.28
CA GLY A 56 15.00 -0.81 -9.56
C GLY A 56 13.74 -0.31 -10.27
N ARG A 57 13.06 -1.19 -11.00
CA ARG A 57 11.80 -0.87 -11.72
C ARG A 57 10.82 -2.03 -11.63
N LEU A 58 9.54 -1.74 -11.85
CA LEU A 58 8.48 -2.73 -11.90
C LEU A 58 8.14 -3.12 -13.35
N GLY A 59 7.89 -4.40 -13.55
CA GLY A 59 7.55 -4.95 -14.87
C GLY A 59 8.76 -5.15 -15.78
N ALA A 60 8.51 -5.82 -16.90
CA ALA A 60 9.49 -6.11 -17.93
C ALA A 60 9.45 -5.09 -19.07
N GLY A 61 10.47 -5.07 -19.91
CA GLY A 61 10.55 -4.21 -21.09
C GLY A 61 11.18 -2.84 -20.82
N PRO A 62 11.26 -1.97 -21.84
CA PRO A 62 11.79 -0.62 -21.71
C PRO A 62 10.82 0.28 -20.95
N GLU A 63 11.36 1.30 -20.28
CA GLU A 63 10.57 2.41 -19.73
C GLU A 63 9.86 3.16 -20.88
N ARG A 64 8.54 3.37 -20.75
CA ARG A 64 7.77 4.14 -21.73
C ARG A 64 7.74 5.63 -21.40
N TYR A 65 7.82 5.97 -20.11
CA TYR A 65 7.92 7.36 -19.66
C TYR A 65 9.31 7.95 -19.95
N SER A 66 9.38 9.27 -19.95
CA SER A 66 10.58 10.05 -20.20
C SER A 66 10.62 11.29 -19.30
N PRO A 67 11.69 12.10 -19.31
CA PRO A 67 11.69 13.37 -18.57
C PRO A 67 10.50 14.29 -18.90
N SER A 68 9.99 14.24 -20.13
CA SER A 68 8.84 15.06 -20.56
C SER A 68 7.48 14.54 -20.08
N THR A 69 7.40 13.28 -19.68
CA THR A 69 6.20 12.64 -19.15
C THR A 69 6.33 12.28 -17.65
N TRP A 70 7.40 12.76 -17.02
CA TRP A 70 7.58 12.73 -15.56
C TRP A 70 7.09 14.05 -14.97
N HIS A 71 6.06 13.98 -14.16
CA HIS A 71 5.41 15.14 -13.55
C HIS A 71 5.83 15.25 -12.08
N GLN A 72 6.79 16.13 -11.82
CA GLN A 72 7.23 16.40 -10.46
C GLN A 72 6.22 17.30 -9.75
N LEU A 73 5.41 16.70 -8.86
CA LEU A 73 4.44 17.42 -8.05
C LEU A 73 4.13 16.67 -6.74
N ASP A 74 3.72 17.41 -5.72
CA ASP A 74 3.16 16.84 -4.50
C ASP A 74 1.72 16.39 -4.78
N ILE A 75 1.49 15.07 -4.76
CA ILE A 75 0.19 14.47 -5.06
C ILE A 75 -0.93 14.84 -4.08
N CYS A 76 -0.60 15.38 -2.91
CA CYS A 76 -1.58 15.95 -1.98
C CYS A 76 -2.00 17.38 -2.34
N ASN A 77 -1.35 18.02 -3.33
CA ASN A 77 -1.77 19.32 -3.83
C ASN A 77 -2.70 19.13 -5.04
N THR A 78 -3.99 19.19 -4.79
CA THR A 78 -5.05 18.99 -5.77
C THR A 78 -5.67 20.33 -6.23
N PRO A 79 -6.26 20.42 -7.44
CA PRO A 79 -6.36 19.37 -8.46
C PRO A 79 -5.05 19.18 -9.24
N TRP A 80 -4.78 17.94 -9.69
CA TRP A 80 -3.63 17.68 -10.55
C TRP A 80 -3.85 18.26 -11.97
N PRO A 81 -2.77 18.66 -12.70
CA PRO A 81 -2.88 19.35 -13.99
C PRO A 81 -3.23 18.41 -15.16
N PHE A 82 -4.16 17.51 -14.97
CA PHE A 82 -4.61 16.56 -15.98
C PHE A 82 -6.12 16.66 -16.19
N PRO A 83 -6.62 16.51 -17.42
CA PRO A 83 -8.04 16.40 -17.72
C PRO A 83 -8.68 15.17 -17.03
N ASP A 84 -9.99 15.24 -16.79
CA ASP A 84 -10.76 14.12 -16.32
C ASP A 84 -10.67 12.94 -17.30
N LYS A 85 -10.48 11.74 -16.75
CA LYS A 85 -10.42 10.48 -17.51
C LYS A 85 -9.40 10.50 -18.66
N MET A 86 -8.31 11.27 -18.51
CA MET A 86 -7.21 11.31 -19.48
C MET A 86 -6.55 9.93 -19.63
N PHE A 87 -6.40 9.20 -18.52
CA PHE A 87 -5.74 7.91 -18.52
C PHE A 87 -6.75 6.76 -18.55
N GLU A 88 -6.44 5.69 -19.28
CA GLU A 88 -7.19 4.45 -19.23
C GLU A 88 -6.92 3.69 -17.94
N PHE A 89 -5.69 3.79 -17.41
CA PHE A 89 -5.28 3.07 -16.21
C PHE A 89 -4.37 3.91 -15.32
N ALA A 90 -4.65 3.94 -14.01
CA ALA A 90 -3.74 4.48 -13.00
C ALA A 90 -3.19 3.35 -12.13
N PHE A 91 -1.88 3.32 -11.96
CA PHE A 91 -1.17 2.44 -11.05
C PHE A 91 -0.66 3.27 -9.86
N CYS A 92 -0.90 2.81 -8.64
CA CYS A 92 -0.41 3.47 -7.43
C CYS A 92 -0.08 2.39 -6.40
N SER A 93 1.20 2.17 -6.15
CA SER A 93 1.66 1.09 -5.27
C SER A 93 2.61 1.63 -4.22
N GLN A 94 2.40 1.25 -2.95
CA GLN A 94 3.23 1.60 -1.80
C GLN A 94 3.47 3.13 -1.70
N THR A 95 2.37 3.87 -1.71
CA THR A 95 2.38 5.33 -1.75
C THR A 95 1.35 5.94 -0.81
N LEU A 96 0.12 5.41 -0.79
CA LEU A 96 -0.99 6.01 -0.05
C LEU A 96 -0.80 5.96 1.46
N GLU A 97 -0.04 4.99 1.95
CA GLU A 97 0.30 4.85 3.38
C GLU A 97 1.25 5.94 3.89
N ASP A 98 2.00 6.56 2.99
CA ASP A 98 3.00 7.59 3.31
C ASP A 98 2.45 9.02 3.22
N VAL A 99 1.43 9.25 2.41
CA VAL A 99 0.96 10.60 2.08
C VAL A 99 0.08 11.21 3.17
N ARG A 100 0.04 12.54 3.25
CA ARG A 100 -0.75 13.25 4.28
C ARG A 100 -2.26 13.23 4.04
N ASP A 101 -2.70 13.13 2.78
CA ASP A 101 -4.13 13.13 2.41
C ASP A 101 -4.41 12.06 1.33
N PRO A 102 -4.45 10.78 1.73
CA PRO A 102 -4.72 9.69 0.78
C PRO A 102 -6.13 9.75 0.20
N ILE A 103 -7.08 10.38 0.91
CA ILE A 103 -8.46 10.52 0.43
C ILE A 103 -8.52 11.46 -0.77
N ALA A 104 -7.83 12.60 -0.71
CA ALA A 104 -7.72 13.50 -1.85
C ALA A 104 -6.99 12.84 -3.03
N VAL A 105 -5.93 12.06 -2.76
CA VAL A 105 -5.23 11.29 -3.80
C VAL A 105 -6.16 10.26 -4.46
N CYS A 106 -6.94 9.50 -3.71
CA CYS A 106 -7.93 8.55 -4.25
C CYS A 106 -8.99 9.25 -5.14
N ARG A 107 -9.44 10.46 -4.76
CA ARG A 107 -10.35 11.27 -5.59
C ARG A 107 -9.69 11.70 -6.91
N GLU A 108 -8.44 12.13 -6.87
CA GLU A 108 -7.71 12.53 -8.07
C GLU A 108 -7.40 11.33 -8.97
N LEU A 109 -6.99 10.17 -8.43
CA LEU A 109 -6.87 8.93 -9.19
C LEU A 109 -8.18 8.61 -9.94
N SER A 110 -9.31 8.69 -9.23
CA SER A 110 -10.64 8.48 -9.79
C SER A 110 -10.99 9.51 -10.86
N ARG A 111 -10.58 10.77 -10.68
CA ARG A 111 -10.85 11.84 -11.62
C ARG A 111 -10.07 11.68 -12.94
N ILE A 112 -8.75 11.43 -12.84
CA ILE A 112 -7.87 11.41 -14.01
C ILE A 112 -7.86 10.11 -14.78
N ALA A 113 -8.26 8.98 -14.14
CA ALA A 113 -8.25 7.67 -14.79
C ALA A 113 -9.63 7.00 -14.81
N ARG A 114 -9.83 6.09 -15.79
CA ARG A 114 -11.07 5.31 -15.93
C ARG A 114 -11.11 4.12 -15.00
N ARG A 115 -9.97 3.49 -14.78
CA ARG A 115 -9.75 2.34 -13.90
C ARG A 115 -8.33 2.36 -13.36
N GLY A 116 -8.05 1.49 -12.41
CA GLY A 116 -6.69 1.41 -11.92
C GLY A 116 -6.47 0.31 -10.89
N TYR A 117 -5.32 0.40 -10.32
CA TYR A 117 -4.81 -0.48 -9.28
C TYR A 117 -4.17 0.35 -8.17
N VAL A 118 -4.50 0.01 -6.94
CA VAL A 118 -3.84 0.51 -5.74
C VAL A 118 -3.34 -0.68 -4.94
N GLU A 119 -2.12 -0.59 -4.42
CA GLU A 119 -1.58 -1.56 -3.48
C GLU A 119 -0.86 -0.84 -2.35
N VAL A 120 -1.20 -1.18 -1.12
CA VAL A 120 -0.61 -0.66 0.10
C VAL A 120 -0.19 -1.82 1.01
N PRO A 121 0.72 -1.64 1.97
CA PRO A 121 0.98 -2.64 2.99
C PRO A 121 -0.32 -3.03 3.71
N SER A 122 -0.47 -4.30 4.01
CA SER A 122 -1.63 -4.75 4.77
C SER A 122 -1.58 -4.27 6.21
N ALA A 123 -2.72 -4.17 6.87
CA ALA A 123 -2.78 -3.88 8.30
C ALA A 123 -2.07 -4.98 9.13
N TRP A 124 -1.98 -6.22 8.61
CA TRP A 124 -1.17 -7.27 9.22
C TRP A 124 0.30 -6.86 9.32
N ILE A 125 0.92 -6.53 8.19
CA ILE A 125 2.33 -6.09 8.14
C ILE A 125 2.54 -4.87 9.02
N GLU A 126 1.64 -3.91 8.96
CA GLU A 126 1.72 -2.67 9.74
C GLU A 126 1.54 -2.86 11.25
N CYS A 127 0.96 -4.00 11.68
CA CYS A 127 0.84 -4.37 13.09
C CYS A 127 1.85 -5.45 13.51
N THR A 128 2.71 -5.94 12.62
CA THR A 128 3.77 -6.90 12.93
C THR A 128 5.02 -6.17 13.41
N PHE A 129 5.56 -6.57 14.55
CA PHE A 129 6.80 -6.02 15.08
C PHE A 129 8.03 -6.51 14.31
N ASP A 130 9.08 -5.69 14.33
CA ASP A 130 10.41 -6.01 13.77
C ASP A 130 10.41 -6.18 12.22
N ILE A 131 9.45 -5.57 11.53
CA ILE A 131 9.41 -5.50 10.07
C ILE A 131 10.45 -4.49 9.56
N ASP A 132 10.45 -3.28 10.11
CA ASP A 132 11.41 -2.24 9.79
C ASP A 132 12.29 -1.99 11.01
N VAL A 133 13.59 -2.25 10.84
CA VAL A 133 14.58 -1.99 11.90
C VAL A 133 15.25 -0.66 11.59
N GLY A 134 14.63 0.41 12.03
CA GLY A 134 15.24 1.74 11.99
C GLY A 134 16.45 1.85 12.92
N PRO A 135 17.16 2.97 12.87
CA PRO A 135 18.34 3.23 13.72
C PRO A 135 17.98 3.35 15.21
N LEU A 136 16.70 3.44 15.52
CA LEU A 136 16.19 3.47 16.88
C LEU A 136 16.01 2.03 17.37
N THR A 137 16.56 1.72 18.52
CA THR A 137 16.45 0.42 19.20
C THR A 137 15.03 0.19 19.79
N ALA A 138 14.09 1.07 19.50
CA ALA A 138 12.70 0.95 19.94
C ALA A 138 11.95 -0.04 19.05
N ARG A 139 11.28 -0.98 19.67
CA ARG A 139 10.37 -1.91 19.01
C ARG A 139 9.17 -1.14 18.46
N TYR A 140 8.97 -1.20 17.14
CA TYR A 140 7.91 -0.49 16.43
C TYR A 140 7.17 -1.45 15.49
N PRO A 141 5.83 -1.43 15.40
CA PRO A 141 5.09 -2.26 14.47
C PRO A 141 5.08 -1.67 13.06
N GLY A 142 5.27 -2.53 12.06
CA GLY A 142 5.30 -2.15 10.64
C GLY A 142 6.44 -1.22 10.29
N TYR A 143 6.21 -0.31 9.34
CA TYR A 143 7.19 0.70 8.91
C TYR A 143 6.99 2.01 9.66
N GLU A 144 8.08 2.56 10.22
CA GLU A 144 7.99 3.77 11.05
C GLU A 144 7.51 5.01 10.29
N LYS A 145 7.85 5.09 8.99
CA LYS A 145 7.49 6.23 8.13
C LYS A 145 6.04 6.24 7.68
N HIS A 146 5.36 5.10 7.70
CA HIS A 146 3.98 5.00 7.24
C HIS A 146 3.02 5.69 8.21
N ARG A 147 2.12 6.48 7.67
CA ARG A 147 1.14 7.28 8.42
C ARG A 147 -0.16 6.54 8.67
N TRP A 148 -0.48 5.56 7.82
CA TRP A 148 -1.78 4.94 7.76
C TRP A 148 -1.71 3.42 7.85
N LEU A 149 -2.63 2.84 8.61
CA LEU A 149 -3.09 1.47 8.41
C LEU A 149 -4.22 1.51 7.38
N VAL A 150 -4.18 0.62 6.40
CA VAL A 150 -5.19 0.62 5.34
C VAL A 150 -5.89 -0.72 5.28
N ILE A 151 -7.22 -0.70 5.30
CA ILE A 151 -8.07 -1.90 5.21
C ILE A 151 -8.98 -1.75 4.00
N ASP A 152 -9.08 -2.80 3.18
CA ASP A 152 -10.13 -2.92 2.17
C ASP A 152 -11.42 -3.43 2.83
N GLU A 153 -12.46 -2.60 2.83
CA GLU A 153 -13.79 -2.95 3.35
C GLU A 153 -14.66 -3.67 2.29
N GLY A 154 -14.11 -3.99 1.11
CA GLY A 154 -14.85 -4.53 -0.03
C GLY A 154 -15.70 -3.50 -0.78
N THR A 155 -15.94 -2.35 -0.18
CA THR A 155 -16.67 -1.22 -0.78
C THR A 155 -15.78 0.01 -0.97
N GLY A 156 -14.55 -0.03 -0.48
CA GLY A 156 -13.57 1.05 -0.51
C GLY A 156 -12.47 0.85 0.51
N LEU A 157 -11.52 1.78 0.54
CA LEU A 157 -10.40 1.78 1.45
C LEU A 157 -10.72 2.59 2.72
N LEU A 158 -10.48 1.98 3.87
CA LEU A 158 -10.49 2.65 5.18
C LEU A 158 -9.05 2.98 5.58
N PHE A 159 -8.78 4.26 5.79
CA PHE A 159 -7.52 4.77 6.30
C PHE A 159 -7.62 5.04 7.81
N ILE A 160 -6.79 4.38 8.59
CA ILE A 160 -6.71 4.50 10.05
C ILE A 160 -5.37 5.15 10.39
N PRO A 161 -5.33 6.32 11.05
CA PRO A 161 -4.08 6.95 11.43
C PRO A 161 -3.25 6.04 12.35
N LYS A 162 -1.98 5.83 12.03
CA LYS A 162 -1.06 5.10 12.92
C LYS A 162 -0.76 5.96 14.15
N GLN A 163 -1.13 5.46 15.31
CA GLN A 163 -0.96 6.15 16.59
C GLN A 163 0.07 5.42 17.47
N VAL A 164 0.74 6.18 18.32
CA VAL A 164 1.81 5.66 19.19
C VAL A 164 1.37 4.47 20.06
N TRP A 165 0.11 4.43 20.50
CA TRP A 165 -0.40 3.33 21.33
C TRP A 165 -0.38 1.97 20.61
N LEU A 166 -0.35 1.92 19.26
CA LEU A 166 -0.17 0.67 18.50
C LEU A 166 1.12 -0.05 18.88
N CYS A 167 2.14 0.69 19.32
CA CYS A 167 3.39 0.11 19.83
C CYS A 167 3.22 -0.62 21.16
N LEU A 168 2.08 -0.42 21.84
CA LEU A 168 1.79 -1.03 23.15
C LEU A 168 0.88 -2.25 23.05
N VAL A 169 0.35 -2.55 21.86
CA VAL A 169 -0.61 -3.64 21.64
C VAL A 169 -0.03 -4.62 20.63
N GLU A 170 0.08 -5.87 21.01
CA GLU A 170 0.49 -6.94 20.11
C GLU A 170 -0.75 -7.55 19.45
N PHE A 171 -1.08 -7.10 18.24
CA PHE A 171 -2.18 -7.65 17.46
C PHE A 171 -1.79 -8.92 16.73
N VAL A 172 -0.55 -8.98 16.25
CA VAL A 172 0.00 -10.13 15.54
C VAL A 172 0.95 -10.86 16.46
N PRO A 173 0.59 -12.05 16.95
CA PRO A 173 1.46 -12.83 17.81
C PRO A 173 2.80 -13.15 17.13
N ALA A 174 3.88 -13.18 17.91
CA ALA A 174 5.22 -13.44 17.36
C ALA A 174 5.29 -14.79 16.62
N GLU A 175 4.53 -15.79 17.07
CA GLU A 175 4.45 -17.12 16.45
C GLU A 175 3.83 -17.08 15.05
N THR A 176 3.00 -16.08 14.77
CA THR A 176 2.32 -15.92 13.48
C THR A 176 3.03 -14.95 12.56
N SER A 177 4.10 -14.32 13.00
CA SER A 177 4.86 -13.34 12.22
C SER A 177 5.41 -13.91 10.89
N GLU A 178 5.63 -15.21 10.80
CA GLU A 178 6.13 -15.91 9.61
C GLU A 178 5.03 -16.26 8.59
N LEU A 179 3.74 -16.04 8.89
CA LEU A 179 2.62 -16.36 7.98
C LEU A 179 2.70 -15.64 6.63
N TRP A 180 3.28 -14.44 6.63
CA TRP A 180 3.49 -13.69 5.40
C TRP A 180 4.28 -14.46 4.33
N ARG A 181 5.06 -15.47 4.71
CA ARG A 181 5.82 -16.31 3.77
C ARG A 181 4.92 -17.27 2.98
N THR A 182 3.75 -17.59 3.50
CA THR A 182 2.86 -18.61 2.96
C THR A 182 1.51 -18.08 2.50
N ASP A 183 1.07 -16.92 3.01
CA ASP A 183 -0.21 -16.31 2.65
C ASP A 183 -0.01 -14.91 2.05
N GLN A 184 -0.28 -14.79 0.76
CA GLN A 184 -0.16 -13.55 0.00
C GLN A 184 -1.07 -12.43 0.53
N ARG A 185 -2.23 -12.77 1.10
CA ARG A 185 -3.19 -11.79 1.65
C ARG A 185 -2.61 -11.00 2.81
N ILE A 186 -1.56 -11.54 3.43
CA ILE A 186 -0.89 -10.93 4.60
C ILE A 186 0.08 -9.81 4.19
N TRP A 187 0.58 -9.80 2.95
CA TRP A 187 1.61 -8.86 2.55
C TRP A 187 1.07 -7.47 2.30
N THR A 188 0.05 -7.41 1.44
CA THR A 188 -0.46 -6.15 0.92
C THR A 188 -1.97 -6.20 0.79
N THR A 189 -2.56 -5.03 0.69
CA THR A 189 -3.97 -4.83 0.37
C THR A 189 -4.06 -4.35 -1.08
N PRO A 190 -4.28 -5.25 -2.06
CA PRO A 190 -4.42 -4.90 -3.46
C PRO A 190 -5.88 -4.57 -3.79
N VAL A 191 -6.12 -3.47 -4.49
CA VAL A 191 -7.46 -3.07 -4.93
C VAL A 191 -7.45 -2.72 -6.41
N HIS A 192 -8.22 -3.45 -7.20
CA HIS A 192 -8.60 -3.05 -8.55
C HIS A 192 -9.89 -2.25 -8.50
N TRP A 193 -9.94 -1.14 -9.23
CA TRP A 193 -11.11 -0.27 -9.25
C TRP A 193 -11.48 0.16 -10.67
N GLU A 194 -12.76 0.49 -10.87
CA GLU A 194 -13.32 1.05 -12.11
C GLU A 194 -14.18 2.26 -11.77
N ASN A 195 -14.03 3.33 -12.55
CA ASN A 195 -14.68 4.62 -12.41
C ASN A 195 -14.31 5.39 -11.15
N GLU A 196 -14.34 4.76 -9.97
CA GLU A 196 -14.11 5.39 -8.68
C GLU A 196 -13.39 4.43 -7.73
N ILE A 197 -12.39 4.93 -7.02
CA ILE A 197 -11.86 4.30 -5.82
C ILE A 197 -12.44 5.03 -4.61
N ARG A 198 -13.30 4.38 -3.86
CA ARG A 198 -13.86 4.92 -2.63
C ARG A 198 -12.84 4.84 -1.51
N ALA A 199 -12.72 5.93 -0.77
CA ALA A 199 -11.79 6.02 0.35
C ALA A 199 -12.38 6.90 1.45
N ARG A 200 -12.16 6.51 2.69
CA ARG A 200 -12.56 7.27 3.87
C ARG A 200 -11.52 7.16 4.97
N GLU A 201 -11.46 8.17 5.79
CA GLU A 201 -10.67 8.18 7.02
C GLU A 201 -11.53 7.76 8.21
N LEU A 202 -10.92 7.06 9.15
CA LEU A 202 -11.49 6.90 10.49
C LEU A 202 -11.27 8.20 11.27
N THR A 203 -12.26 9.09 11.22
CA THR A 203 -12.17 10.48 11.70
C THR A 203 -12.11 10.64 13.22
N PHE A 204 -12.64 9.66 13.95
CA PHE A 204 -12.51 9.60 15.41
C PHE A 204 -12.03 8.22 15.80
N SER A 205 -10.95 8.17 16.56
CA SER A 205 -10.31 6.91 16.86
C SER A 205 -9.66 6.96 18.24
N GLY A 206 -10.40 6.49 19.22
CA GLY A 206 -9.83 6.04 20.48
C GLY A 206 -9.40 4.58 20.40
N GLN A 207 -8.64 4.13 21.39
CA GLN A 207 -8.26 2.71 21.51
C GLN A 207 -9.50 1.80 21.49
N ASN A 208 -10.59 2.23 22.12
CA ASN A 208 -11.84 1.47 22.21
C ASN A 208 -12.57 1.30 20.88
N ASP A 209 -12.25 2.12 19.88
CA ASP A 209 -12.85 2.03 18.54
C ASP A 209 -11.95 1.21 17.60
N ILE A 210 -10.64 1.45 17.64
CA ILE A 210 -9.68 0.83 16.72
C ILE A 210 -9.39 -0.63 17.10
N ILE A 211 -9.24 -0.95 18.39
CA ILE A 211 -8.91 -2.30 18.81
C ILE A 211 -9.94 -3.34 18.33
N PRO A 212 -11.25 -3.16 18.55
CA PRO A 212 -12.24 -4.11 18.04
C PRO A 212 -12.25 -4.21 16.52
N LEU A 213 -12.03 -3.09 15.81
CA LEU A 213 -11.98 -3.07 14.36
C LEU A 213 -10.79 -3.87 13.82
N LEU A 214 -9.60 -3.69 14.39
CA LEU A 214 -8.42 -4.45 14.00
C LEU A 214 -8.55 -5.93 14.40
N GLN A 215 -9.11 -6.24 15.55
CA GLN A 215 -9.41 -7.63 15.94
C GLN A 215 -10.33 -8.30 14.93
N SER A 216 -11.43 -7.63 14.54
CA SER A 216 -12.34 -8.14 13.50
C SER A 216 -11.63 -8.33 12.14
N TYR A 217 -10.68 -7.47 11.80
CA TYR A 217 -9.85 -7.66 10.61
C TYR A 217 -8.98 -8.91 10.73
N PHE A 218 -8.29 -9.09 11.86
CA PHE A 218 -7.41 -10.23 12.07
C PHE A 218 -8.15 -11.56 12.20
N ASP A 219 -9.38 -11.56 12.72
CA ASP A 219 -10.22 -12.76 12.84
C ASP A 219 -10.58 -13.38 11.47
N GLN A 220 -10.39 -12.64 10.37
CA GLN A 220 -10.59 -13.16 9.01
C GLN A 220 -9.47 -14.13 8.57
N PHE A 221 -8.35 -14.14 9.26
CA PHE A 221 -7.22 -15.01 8.96
C PHE A 221 -7.27 -16.27 9.84
N ASP A 222 -7.08 -17.43 9.24
CA ASP A 222 -6.98 -18.68 9.98
C ASP A 222 -5.55 -18.88 10.51
N TYR A 223 -5.38 -18.70 11.81
CA TYR A 223 -4.11 -18.93 12.52
C TYR A 223 -4.00 -20.34 13.11
N SER A 224 -4.96 -21.23 12.86
CA SER A 224 -5.02 -22.54 13.48
C SER A 224 -3.72 -23.34 13.39
N PRO A 225 -2.93 -23.29 12.30
CA PRO A 225 -1.64 -23.97 12.22
C PRO A 225 -0.58 -23.44 13.20
N TYR A 226 -0.78 -22.22 13.71
CA TYR A 226 0.19 -21.48 14.52
C TYR A 226 -0.31 -21.23 15.96
N ARG A 227 -1.55 -21.65 16.29
CA ARG A 227 -2.00 -21.60 17.68
C ARG A 227 -1.27 -22.69 18.45
N PRO A 228 -0.56 -22.36 19.54
CA PRO A 228 -0.02 -23.38 20.42
C PRO A 228 -1.17 -24.28 20.89
N SER A 229 -0.97 -25.58 20.81
CA SER A 229 -1.92 -26.53 21.40
C SER A 229 -2.15 -26.13 22.86
N PRO A 230 -3.40 -26.04 23.33
CA PRO A 230 -3.65 -25.69 24.70
C PRO A 230 -2.87 -26.67 25.57
N SER A 231 -1.96 -26.15 26.40
CA SER A 231 -1.24 -26.98 27.37
C SER A 231 -2.27 -27.72 28.19
N PRO A 232 -2.11 -29.03 28.44
CA PRO A 232 -2.99 -29.72 29.34
C PRO A 232 -3.00 -28.96 30.69
N LYS A 233 -4.17 -28.55 31.13
CA LYS A 233 -4.31 -27.95 32.46
C LYS A 233 -3.92 -29.06 33.43
N GLU A 234 -2.82 -28.86 34.14
CA GLU A 234 -2.50 -29.62 35.35
C GLU A 234 -3.55 -29.37 36.47
#